data_d56fbeb7a3eb7f9b8d68754e127843fe
#
_entry.id   d56fbeb7a3eb7f9b8d68754e127843fe
#
_cell.length_a   1.000
_cell.length_b   1.000
_cell.length_c   1.000
_cell.angle_alpha   90.00
_cell.angle_beta   90.00
_cell.angle_gamma   90.00
#
_symmetry.space_group_name_H-M   'P 1'
#
loop_
_entity.id
_entity.type
_entity.pdbx_description
1 polymer ?
#
loop_
_entity_poly.entity_id
_entity_poly.type
_entity_poly.pdbx_seq_one_letter_code
_entity_poly.pdbx_strand_id
1 'polypeptide(L)'
;MESQATINAYQAGEVDAVEITNKDHLAVAKTVKDTTLRGTLRPSNYLVTLNAKTPTLEDVKVREAVFTGLNRETLAQVRFNGMDYTENLPGSFALFQNQKGYQDNFGGLVTYDQDKAKQLLDEAGWAESGDGIREKDGKKLTLRYVTFGDSQLTKSTAAAMQKMLKDIGVDLQVAERPSSDFSKVIAEREFDVLTSGFMSYDPYGVAYFKQVYASDSELNKSGTGTPEMDKKIAELQQLPTQEEQIKRANELEKEALQQYGIMPYVNGPQLYATKNGLANYGSYAFALVPKENIGWAK
;
A
#
# COMPACT_ATOMS: atom_id res chain seq x y z
N MET A 1 6.10 -16.06 14.61
CA MET A 1 4.98 -16.51 15.48
C MET A 1 3.71 -16.05 14.81
N GLU A 2 2.69 -16.90 14.70
CA GLU A 2 1.41 -16.48 14.14
C GLU A 2 0.79 -15.39 15.01
N SER A 3 0.17 -14.38 14.41
CA SER A 3 -0.34 -13.20 15.14
C SER A 3 -1.35 -13.57 16.24
N GLN A 4 -2.14 -14.63 16.03
CA GLN A 4 -3.09 -15.15 17.03
C GLN A 4 -2.36 -15.73 18.25
N ALA A 5 -1.27 -16.46 18.06
CA ALA A 5 -0.52 -17.02 19.18
C ALA A 5 0.09 -15.90 20.06
N THR A 6 0.53 -14.81 19.43
CA THR A 6 1.12 -13.67 20.16
C THR A 6 0.09 -12.93 21.03
N ILE A 7 -1.14 -12.68 20.51
CA ILE A 7 -2.19 -12.04 21.32
C ILE A 7 -2.68 -12.94 22.45
N ASN A 8 -2.72 -14.27 22.23
CA ASN A 8 -3.07 -15.23 23.27
C ASN A 8 -2.01 -15.24 24.39
N ALA A 9 -0.72 -15.22 24.05
CA ALA A 9 0.37 -15.12 25.02
C ALA A 9 0.32 -13.82 25.84
N TYR A 10 -0.05 -12.69 25.19
CA TYR A 10 -0.26 -11.44 25.91
C TYR A 10 -1.45 -11.52 26.89
N GLN A 11 -2.55 -12.11 26.46
CA GLN A 11 -3.72 -12.32 27.31
C GLN A 11 -3.41 -13.23 28.51
N ALA A 12 -2.60 -14.28 28.29
CA ALA A 12 -2.14 -15.19 29.35
C ALA A 12 -1.07 -14.56 30.27
N GLY A 13 -0.51 -13.41 29.93
CA GLY A 13 0.54 -12.75 30.70
C GLY A 13 1.94 -13.35 30.47
N GLU A 14 2.12 -14.14 29.43
CA GLU A 14 3.40 -14.74 29.06
C GLU A 14 4.34 -13.76 28.35
N VAL A 15 3.78 -12.69 27.78
CA VAL A 15 4.55 -11.57 27.18
C VAL A 15 3.99 -10.23 27.68
N ASP A 16 4.84 -9.22 27.76
CA ASP A 16 4.51 -7.90 28.31
C ASP A 16 4.05 -6.89 27.24
N ALA A 17 4.21 -7.24 25.97
CA ALA A 17 3.83 -6.37 24.86
C ALA A 17 3.46 -7.20 23.61
N VAL A 18 2.54 -6.63 22.81
CA VAL A 18 2.11 -7.24 21.55
C VAL A 18 1.76 -6.16 20.53
N GLU A 19 2.09 -6.37 19.26
CA GLU A 19 1.60 -5.53 18.16
C GLU A 19 0.14 -5.89 17.83
N ILE A 20 -0.70 -4.88 17.71
CA ILE A 20 -2.11 -5.02 17.37
C ILE A 20 -2.26 -4.82 15.87
N THR A 21 -2.61 -5.88 15.16
CA THR A 21 -2.67 -5.89 13.69
C THR A 21 -4.08 -5.92 13.12
N ASN A 22 -5.09 -6.16 13.96
CA ASN A 22 -6.50 -6.24 13.54
C ASN A 22 -7.44 -5.96 14.71
N LYS A 23 -8.74 -5.81 14.41
CA LYS A 23 -9.79 -5.48 15.40
C LYS A 23 -9.96 -6.54 16.49
N ASP A 24 -9.79 -7.81 16.16
CA ASP A 24 -10.01 -8.90 17.11
C ASP A 24 -8.89 -8.90 18.16
N HIS A 25 -7.65 -8.67 17.73
CA HIS A 25 -6.53 -8.44 18.65
C HIS A 25 -6.73 -7.19 19.52
N LEU A 26 -7.25 -6.11 18.94
CA LEU A 26 -7.57 -4.90 19.70
C LEU A 26 -8.64 -5.18 20.77
N ALA A 27 -9.69 -5.92 20.41
CA ALA A 27 -10.74 -6.30 21.35
C ALA A 27 -10.16 -7.13 22.51
N VAL A 28 -9.35 -8.15 22.21
CA VAL A 28 -8.67 -8.95 23.26
C VAL A 28 -7.79 -8.07 24.13
N ALA A 29 -6.92 -7.23 23.55
CA ALA A 29 -6.03 -6.36 24.32
C ALA A 29 -6.78 -5.42 25.28
N LYS A 30 -7.94 -4.89 24.85
CA LYS A 30 -8.80 -4.04 25.70
C LYS A 30 -9.39 -4.78 26.91
N THR A 31 -9.46 -6.10 26.90
CA THR A 31 -9.94 -6.90 28.05
C THR A 31 -8.85 -7.22 29.07
N VAL A 32 -7.59 -7.08 28.70
CA VAL A 32 -6.46 -7.38 29.58
C VAL A 32 -6.26 -6.24 30.55
N LYS A 33 -6.33 -6.53 31.85
CA LYS A 33 -6.08 -5.53 32.91
C LYS A 33 -4.64 -4.97 32.81
N ASP A 34 -4.47 -3.75 33.27
CA ASP A 34 -3.18 -3.07 33.32
C ASP A 34 -2.49 -2.98 31.95
N THR A 35 -3.30 -2.73 30.91
CA THR A 35 -2.86 -2.54 29.53
C THR A 35 -2.89 -1.06 29.14
N THR A 36 -1.83 -0.60 28.54
CA THR A 36 -1.74 0.68 27.82
C THR A 36 -1.65 0.44 26.32
N LEU A 37 -2.52 1.09 25.54
CA LEU A 37 -2.41 1.11 24.08
C LEU A 37 -1.52 2.28 23.65
N ARG A 38 -0.51 2.00 22.82
CA ARG A 38 0.44 2.99 22.30
C ARG A 38 0.50 2.88 20.80
N GLY A 39 0.21 3.98 20.11
CA GLY A 39 0.21 3.98 18.63
C GLY A 39 0.73 5.27 18.04
N THR A 40 1.23 5.18 16.84
CA THR A 40 1.58 6.30 15.96
C THR A 40 1.29 5.94 14.52
N LEU A 41 1.36 6.92 13.63
CA LEU A 41 1.29 6.66 12.19
C LEU A 41 2.46 5.76 11.79
N ARG A 42 2.16 4.66 11.10
CA ARG A 42 3.17 3.71 10.64
C ARG A 42 3.99 4.33 9.50
N PRO A 43 5.32 4.21 9.50
CA PRO A 43 6.14 4.65 8.37
C PRO A 43 6.07 3.62 7.22
N SER A 44 4.86 3.31 6.79
CA SER A 44 4.61 2.40 5.68
C SER A 44 3.42 2.83 4.85
N ASN A 45 3.46 2.51 3.56
CA ASN A 45 2.35 2.64 2.64
C ASN A 45 1.85 1.25 2.26
N TYR A 46 0.54 1.06 2.23
CA TYR A 46 -0.09 -0.06 1.55
C TYR A 46 -0.53 0.39 0.16
N LEU A 47 -0.20 -0.41 -0.82
CA LEU A 47 -0.26 -0.05 -2.24
C LEU A 47 -1.08 -1.06 -3.02
N VAL A 48 -1.80 -0.57 -4.02
CA VAL A 48 -2.17 -1.35 -5.20
C VAL A 48 -1.15 -1.06 -6.28
N THR A 49 -0.56 -2.09 -6.87
CA THR A 49 0.41 -2.00 -7.96
C THR A 49 -0.18 -2.66 -9.20
N LEU A 50 -0.09 -1.98 -10.32
CA LEU A 50 -0.44 -2.50 -11.65
C LEU A 50 0.85 -2.78 -12.43
N ASN A 51 0.95 -3.96 -13.03
CA ASN A 51 2.11 -4.35 -13.82
C ASN A 51 1.97 -3.82 -15.25
N ALA A 52 2.57 -2.68 -15.55
CA ALA A 52 2.54 -2.04 -16.87
C ALA A 52 3.28 -2.84 -17.98
N LYS A 53 3.88 -3.98 -17.65
CA LYS A 53 4.55 -4.87 -18.62
C LYS A 53 3.64 -5.97 -19.14
N THR A 54 2.42 -6.11 -18.63
CA THR A 54 1.44 -7.05 -19.18
C THR A 54 0.64 -6.41 -20.30
N PRO A 55 0.25 -7.17 -21.35
CA PRO A 55 -0.39 -6.59 -22.54
C PRO A 55 -1.65 -5.76 -22.25
N THR A 56 -2.47 -6.20 -21.31
CA THR A 56 -3.71 -5.48 -20.92
C THR A 56 -3.41 -4.16 -20.21
N LEU A 57 -2.37 -4.11 -19.37
CA LEU A 57 -1.98 -2.96 -18.57
C LEU A 57 -0.84 -2.14 -19.18
N GLU A 58 -0.39 -2.44 -20.39
CA GLU A 58 0.56 -1.60 -21.13
C GLU A 58 -0.07 -0.23 -21.47
N ASP A 59 -1.38 -0.22 -21.76
CA ASP A 59 -2.13 1.01 -21.99
C ASP A 59 -2.33 1.80 -20.68
N VAL A 60 -1.83 3.03 -20.65
CA VAL A 60 -1.93 3.92 -19.50
C VAL A 60 -3.37 4.26 -19.15
N LYS A 61 -4.27 4.36 -20.14
CA LYS A 61 -5.71 4.63 -19.92
C LYS A 61 -6.41 3.49 -19.18
N VAL A 62 -6.04 2.24 -19.47
CA VAL A 62 -6.55 1.08 -18.74
C VAL A 62 -6.10 1.13 -17.29
N ARG A 63 -4.83 1.49 -17.03
CA ARG A 63 -4.34 1.65 -15.65
C ARG A 63 -5.04 2.80 -14.92
N GLU A 64 -5.22 3.94 -15.58
CA GLU A 64 -6.00 5.06 -15.03
C GLU A 64 -7.42 4.64 -14.69
N ALA A 65 -8.10 3.93 -15.60
CA ALA A 65 -9.45 3.42 -15.38
C ALA A 65 -9.54 2.48 -14.17
N VAL A 66 -8.59 1.56 -14.03
CA VAL A 66 -8.53 0.63 -12.88
C VAL A 66 -8.39 1.42 -11.56
N PHE A 67 -7.51 2.41 -11.49
CA PHE A 67 -7.36 3.21 -10.27
C PHE A 67 -8.55 4.12 -10.01
N THR A 68 -9.13 4.71 -11.06
CA THR A 68 -10.34 5.55 -10.95
C THR A 68 -11.55 4.73 -10.49
N GLY A 69 -11.63 3.45 -10.85
CA GLY A 69 -12.67 2.52 -10.42
C GLY A 69 -12.49 1.94 -9.02
N LEU A 70 -11.34 2.14 -8.37
CA LEU A 70 -11.04 1.64 -7.03
C LEU A 70 -11.22 2.73 -5.96
N ASN A 71 -12.13 2.49 -5.01
CA ASN A 71 -12.33 3.39 -3.88
C ASN A 71 -11.29 3.11 -2.79
N ARG A 72 -10.34 4.04 -2.63
CA ARG A 72 -9.25 3.96 -1.65
C ARG A 72 -9.77 3.95 -0.20
N GLU A 73 -10.82 4.71 0.10
CA GLU A 73 -11.43 4.75 1.44
C GLU A 73 -12.03 3.40 1.80
N THR A 74 -12.72 2.76 0.86
CA THR A 74 -13.25 1.39 1.06
C THR A 74 -12.12 0.40 1.34
N LEU A 75 -11.01 0.46 0.62
CA LEU A 75 -9.86 -0.41 0.86
C LEU A 75 -9.21 -0.14 2.23
N ALA A 76 -9.09 1.12 2.62
CA ALA A 76 -8.58 1.51 3.94
C ALA A 76 -9.51 1.01 5.06
N GLN A 77 -10.83 1.14 4.89
CA GLN A 77 -11.82 0.63 5.83
C GLN A 77 -11.77 -0.89 5.96
N VAL A 78 -11.67 -1.63 4.85
CA VAL A 78 -11.52 -3.09 4.89
C VAL A 78 -10.31 -3.48 5.74
N ARG A 79 -9.20 -2.74 5.60
CA ARG A 79 -7.95 -3.05 6.30
C ARG A 79 -8.00 -2.75 7.80
N PHE A 80 -8.60 -1.63 8.18
CA PHE A 80 -8.58 -1.12 9.56
C PHE A 80 -9.96 -1.04 10.22
N ASN A 81 -10.97 -1.70 9.65
CA ASN A 81 -12.29 -1.75 10.26
C ASN A 81 -12.22 -2.24 11.72
N GLY A 82 -12.78 -1.45 12.63
CA GLY A 82 -12.81 -1.77 14.07
C GLY A 82 -11.49 -1.54 14.82
N MET A 83 -10.51 -0.89 14.18
CA MET A 83 -9.25 -0.52 14.85
C MET A 83 -9.31 0.84 15.58
N ASP A 84 -10.47 1.51 15.60
CA ASP A 84 -10.63 2.88 16.15
C ASP A 84 -9.59 3.86 15.55
N TYR A 85 -9.34 3.72 14.24
CA TYR A 85 -8.31 4.46 13.54
C TYR A 85 -8.87 5.13 12.28
N THR A 86 -8.56 6.41 12.15
CA THR A 86 -8.87 7.22 10.95
C THR A 86 -7.63 7.99 10.54
N GLU A 87 -7.38 8.08 9.25
CA GLU A 87 -6.33 8.91 8.67
C GLU A 87 -6.80 9.53 7.36
N ASN A 88 -6.16 10.62 6.93
CA ASN A 88 -6.27 11.06 5.56
C ASN A 88 -5.60 10.03 4.64
N LEU A 89 -6.17 9.81 3.46
CA LEU A 89 -5.55 8.90 2.49
C LEU A 89 -4.16 9.39 2.10
N PRO A 90 -3.14 8.51 2.06
CA PRO A 90 -1.79 8.92 1.67
C PRO A 90 -1.75 9.36 0.22
N GLY A 91 -1.06 10.44 -0.06
CA GLY A 91 -0.92 10.99 -1.40
C GLY A 91 0.49 10.88 -1.98
N SER A 92 1.43 10.35 -1.23
CA SER A 92 2.81 10.15 -1.66
C SER A 92 3.28 8.75 -1.27
N PHE A 93 4.14 8.17 -2.10
CA PHE A 93 4.88 6.97 -1.76
C PHE A 93 6.26 7.31 -1.15
N ALA A 94 6.86 8.41 -1.61
CA ALA A 94 8.19 8.83 -1.15
C ALA A 94 8.16 9.42 0.27
N LEU A 95 7.09 10.14 0.62
CA LEU A 95 6.93 10.80 1.91
C LEU A 95 5.65 10.35 2.62
N PHE A 96 5.72 10.24 3.94
CA PHE A 96 4.56 9.98 4.79
C PHE A 96 3.99 11.28 5.33
N GLN A 97 2.70 11.28 5.71
CA GLN A 97 1.97 12.48 6.14
C GLN A 97 2.60 13.22 7.33
N ASN A 98 3.36 12.53 8.17
CA ASN A 98 4.06 13.09 9.33
C ASN A 98 5.49 13.56 9.03
N GLN A 99 5.93 13.53 7.78
CA GLN A 99 7.26 14.01 7.37
C GLN A 99 7.22 15.45 6.86
N LYS A 100 8.27 16.21 7.16
CA LYS A 100 8.44 17.56 6.63
C LYS A 100 8.50 17.52 5.10
N GLY A 101 7.69 18.35 4.46
CA GLY A 101 7.64 18.44 3.01
C GLY A 101 6.70 17.45 2.32
N TYR A 102 5.93 16.66 3.07
CA TYR A 102 4.86 15.84 2.51
C TYR A 102 3.89 16.68 1.66
N GLN A 103 3.51 16.13 0.52
CA GLN A 103 2.45 16.65 -0.34
C GLN A 103 1.54 15.50 -0.75
N ASP A 104 0.26 15.79 -0.92
CA ASP A 104 -0.67 14.85 -1.57
C ASP A 104 -0.48 14.94 -3.10
N ASN A 105 0.43 14.11 -3.62
CA ASN A 105 0.74 14.05 -5.04
C ASN A 105 -0.25 13.18 -5.83
N PHE A 106 -0.97 12.27 -5.14
CA PHE A 106 -1.89 11.31 -5.76
C PHE A 106 -3.36 11.76 -5.69
N GLY A 107 -3.80 12.39 -4.61
CA GLY A 107 -5.23 12.70 -4.41
C GLY A 107 -5.80 13.71 -5.41
N GLY A 108 -4.95 14.59 -5.96
CA GLY A 108 -5.32 15.48 -7.06
C GLY A 108 -5.27 14.81 -8.45
N LEU A 109 -4.68 13.63 -8.57
CA LEU A 109 -4.53 12.90 -9.83
C LEU A 109 -5.69 11.93 -10.07
N VAL A 110 -6.10 11.18 -9.04
CA VAL A 110 -7.13 10.15 -9.14
C VAL A 110 -8.21 10.38 -8.08
N THR A 111 -9.44 10.54 -8.55
CA THR A 111 -10.64 10.52 -7.71
C THR A 111 -11.48 9.30 -8.08
N TYR A 112 -12.04 8.62 -7.07
CA TYR A 112 -12.93 7.49 -7.31
C TYR A 112 -14.17 7.95 -8.08
N ASP A 113 -14.34 7.41 -9.29
CA ASP A 113 -15.45 7.71 -10.19
C ASP A 113 -15.63 6.55 -11.18
N GLN A 114 -16.67 5.75 -10.99
CA GLN A 114 -16.95 4.59 -11.83
C GLN A 114 -17.37 4.97 -13.26
N ASP A 115 -18.09 6.07 -13.44
CA ASP A 115 -18.54 6.50 -14.77
C ASP A 115 -17.35 7.01 -15.59
N LYS A 116 -16.46 7.78 -14.97
CA LYS A 116 -15.18 8.17 -15.60
C LYS A 116 -14.30 6.95 -15.91
N ALA A 117 -14.24 5.96 -15.02
CA ALA A 117 -13.48 4.73 -15.26
C ALA A 117 -14.01 3.97 -16.49
N LYS A 118 -15.33 3.85 -16.62
CA LYS A 118 -15.96 3.25 -17.81
C LYS A 118 -15.63 4.03 -19.07
N GLN A 119 -15.73 5.36 -19.03
CA GLN A 119 -15.38 6.23 -20.16
C GLN A 119 -13.91 6.02 -20.60
N LEU A 120 -12.98 5.95 -19.65
CA LEU A 120 -11.57 5.69 -19.95
C LEU A 120 -11.36 4.32 -20.63
N LEU A 121 -12.13 3.30 -20.22
CA LEU A 121 -12.09 1.98 -20.85
C LEU A 121 -12.68 2.03 -22.28
N ASP A 122 -13.77 2.80 -22.51
CA ASP A 122 -14.32 3.02 -23.84
C ASP A 122 -13.28 3.71 -24.76
N GLU A 123 -12.61 4.74 -24.25
CA GLU A 123 -11.55 5.45 -24.97
C GLU A 123 -10.33 4.56 -25.27
N ALA A 124 -10.07 3.54 -24.44
CA ALA A 124 -9.04 2.53 -24.65
C ALA A 124 -9.50 1.40 -25.62
N GLY A 125 -10.74 1.46 -26.08
CA GLY A 125 -11.32 0.51 -27.03
C GLY A 125 -11.91 -0.75 -26.38
N TRP A 126 -12.11 -0.75 -25.06
CA TRP A 126 -12.78 -1.85 -24.36
C TRP A 126 -14.28 -1.61 -24.31
N ALA A 127 -15.05 -2.27 -25.16
CA ALA A 127 -16.48 -2.13 -25.27
C ALA A 127 -17.24 -2.98 -24.23
N GLU A 128 -18.40 -2.53 -23.79
CA GLU A 128 -19.30 -3.33 -22.96
C GLU A 128 -19.77 -4.59 -23.72
N SER A 129 -19.85 -5.71 -23.03
CA SER A 129 -20.38 -6.97 -23.56
C SER A 129 -21.57 -7.48 -22.76
N GLY A 130 -22.29 -8.48 -23.31
CA GLY A 130 -23.56 -8.95 -22.75
C GLY A 130 -23.50 -9.61 -21.38
N ASP A 131 -22.32 -9.99 -20.90
CA ASP A 131 -22.10 -10.55 -19.56
C ASP A 131 -21.58 -9.53 -18.53
N GLY A 132 -21.48 -8.26 -18.96
CA GLY A 132 -21.02 -7.15 -18.11
C GLY A 132 -19.50 -7.04 -17.97
N ILE A 133 -18.72 -7.92 -18.63
CA ILE A 133 -17.27 -7.78 -18.70
C ILE A 133 -16.89 -7.20 -20.06
N ARG A 134 -16.09 -6.14 -20.06
CA ARG A 134 -15.66 -5.45 -21.28
C ARG A 134 -14.79 -6.33 -22.15
N GLU A 135 -14.86 -6.09 -23.47
CA GLU A 135 -14.16 -6.86 -24.48
C GLU A 135 -13.47 -5.97 -25.51
N LYS A 136 -12.29 -6.38 -25.95
CA LYS A 136 -11.54 -5.77 -27.06
C LYS A 136 -10.90 -6.86 -27.90
N ASP A 137 -11.08 -6.82 -29.23
CA ASP A 137 -10.52 -7.79 -30.18
C ASP A 137 -10.84 -9.26 -29.82
N GLY A 138 -12.06 -9.53 -29.35
CA GLY A 138 -12.51 -10.86 -28.94
C GLY A 138 -11.93 -11.35 -27.60
N LYS A 139 -11.27 -10.47 -26.83
CA LYS A 139 -10.70 -10.80 -25.53
C LYS A 139 -11.39 -10.03 -24.41
N LYS A 140 -11.79 -10.73 -23.36
CA LYS A 140 -12.36 -10.11 -22.16
C LYS A 140 -11.30 -9.34 -21.37
N LEU A 141 -11.72 -8.26 -20.75
CA LEU A 141 -10.88 -7.46 -19.86
C LEU A 141 -10.73 -8.18 -18.52
N THR A 142 -9.76 -9.07 -18.47
CA THR A 142 -9.45 -9.89 -17.29
C THR A 142 -8.09 -9.51 -16.75
N LEU A 143 -8.01 -9.31 -15.41
CA LEU A 143 -6.78 -9.02 -14.70
C LEU A 143 -6.53 -10.08 -13.63
N ARG A 144 -5.29 -10.57 -13.55
CA ARG A 144 -4.86 -11.53 -12.53
C ARG A 144 -4.36 -10.80 -11.29
N TYR A 145 -5.10 -10.91 -10.20
CA TYR A 145 -4.71 -10.40 -8.90
C TYR A 145 -4.04 -11.50 -8.07
N VAL A 146 -2.73 -11.41 -7.91
CA VAL A 146 -1.99 -12.37 -7.10
C VAL A 146 -2.02 -11.95 -5.63
N THR A 147 -2.43 -12.89 -4.78
CA THR A 147 -2.47 -12.73 -3.33
C THR A 147 -1.58 -13.76 -2.66
N PHE A 148 -1.08 -13.45 -1.46
CA PHE A 148 -0.20 -14.33 -0.70
C PHE A 148 -0.82 -14.68 0.65
N GLY A 149 -0.98 -15.99 0.87
CA GLY A 149 -1.63 -16.53 2.06
C GLY A 149 -3.16 -16.33 2.04
N ASP A 150 -3.82 -16.95 3.00
CA ASP A 150 -5.27 -17.14 3.06
C ASP A 150 -5.96 -16.30 4.15
N SER A 151 -5.31 -15.24 4.64
CA SER A 151 -5.87 -14.44 5.73
C SER A 151 -7.23 -13.83 5.36
N GLN A 152 -8.10 -13.67 6.36
CA GLN A 152 -9.41 -13.04 6.15
C GLN A 152 -9.29 -11.62 5.58
N LEU A 153 -8.27 -10.88 5.99
CA LEU A 153 -7.98 -9.55 5.44
C LEU A 153 -7.67 -9.62 3.94
N THR A 154 -6.82 -10.55 3.52
CA THR A 154 -6.50 -10.77 2.10
C THR A 154 -7.77 -11.08 1.30
N LYS A 155 -8.61 -12.00 1.78
CA LYS A 155 -9.87 -12.37 1.14
C LYS A 155 -10.86 -11.20 1.07
N SER A 156 -11.00 -10.43 2.15
CA SER A 156 -11.89 -9.25 2.18
C SER A 156 -11.41 -8.14 1.24
N THR A 157 -10.11 -7.90 1.17
CA THR A 157 -9.53 -6.92 0.23
C THR A 157 -9.77 -7.36 -1.22
N ALA A 158 -9.54 -8.64 -1.53
CA ALA A 158 -9.78 -9.20 -2.85
C ALA A 158 -11.25 -9.05 -3.27
N ALA A 159 -12.19 -9.43 -2.39
CA ALA A 159 -13.63 -9.32 -2.66
C ALA A 159 -14.07 -7.87 -2.90
N ALA A 160 -13.54 -6.91 -2.13
CA ALA A 160 -13.83 -5.49 -2.33
C ALA A 160 -13.32 -4.99 -3.70
N MET A 161 -12.09 -5.35 -4.06
CA MET A 161 -11.52 -4.98 -5.36
C MET A 161 -12.27 -5.64 -6.52
N GLN A 162 -12.60 -6.94 -6.41
CA GLN A 162 -13.39 -7.66 -7.41
C GLN A 162 -14.74 -6.98 -7.66
N LYS A 163 -15.44 -6.59 -6.58
CA LYS A 163 -16.73 -5.91 -6.72
C LYS A 163 -16.58 -4.59 -7.45
N MET A 164 -15.68 -3.73 -7.00
CA MET A 164 -15.49 -2.40 -7.59
C MET A 164 -15.06 -2.46 -9.06
N LEU A 165 -14.16 -3.38 -9.41
CA LEU A 165 -13.69 -3.54 -10.78
C LEU A 165 -14.73 -4.19 -11.69
N LYS A 166 -15.54 -5.12 -11.18
CA LYS A 166 -16.67 -5.68 -11.91
C LYS A 166 -17.70 -4.60 -12.26
N ASP A 167 -17.94 -3.64 -11.36
CA ASP A 167 -18.89 -2.54 -11.60
C ASP A 167 -18.47 -1.63 -12.78
N ILE A 168 -17.20 -1.68 -13.20
CA ILE A 168 -16.70 -0.99 -14.39
C ILE A 168 -16.41 -1.94 -15.58
N GLY A 169 -16.75 -3.22 -15.46
CA GLY A 169 -16.60 -4.20 -16.53
C GLY A 169 -15.24 -4.90 -16.59
N VAL A 170 -14.48 -4.92 -15.50
CA VAL A 170 -13.20 -5.64 -15.37
C VAL A 170 -13.39 -6.91 -14.55
N ASP A 171 -13.00 -8.06 -15.10
CA ASP A 171 -12.94 -9.35 -14.39
C ASP A 171 -11.62 -9.48 -13.62
N LEU A 172 -11.65 -9.29 -12.29
CA LEU A 172 -10.48 -9.46 -11.44
C LEU A 172 -10.40 -10.90 -10.92
N GLN A 173 -9.53 -11.70 -11.47
CA GLN A 173 -9.31 -13.10 -11.07
C GLN A 173 -8.26 -13.20 -9.98
N VAL A 174 -8.67 -13.72 -8.82
CA VAL A 174 -7.76 -13.91 -7.68
C VAL A 174 -6.98 -15.20 -7.84
N ALA A 175 -5.65 -15.09 -7.80
CA ALA A 175 -4.70 -16.19 -7.82
C ALA A 175 -3.96 -16.24 -6.48
N GLU A 176 -4.43 -17.09 -5.56
CA GLU A 176 -3.77 -17.30 -4.28
C GLU A 176 -2.45 -18.07 -4.46
N ARG A 177 -1.39 -17.61 -3.82
CA ARG A 177 -0.06 -18.24 -3.81
C ARG A 177 0.44 -18.41 -2.37
N PRO A 178 1.25 -19.41 -2.09
CA PRO A 178 1.98 -19.50 -0.84
C PRO A 178 2.85 -18.25 -0.61
N SER A 179 2.98 -17.81 0.64
CA SER A 179 3.84 -16.65 0.97
C SER A 179 5.31 -16.86 0.59
N SER A 180 5.77 -18.12 0.51
CA SER A 180 7.11 -18.49 0.03
C SER A 180 7.37 -18.08 -1.44
N ASP A 181 6.32 -17.97 -2.25
CA ASP A 181 6.44 -17.66 -3.67
C ASP A 181 6.58 -16.16 -3.94
N PHE A 182 6.45 -15.32 -2.91
CA PHE A 182 6.43 -13.86 -3.06
C PHE A 182 7.61 -13.32 -3.88
N SER A 183 8.84 -13.69 -3.52
CA SER A 183 10.04 -13.21 -4.20
C SER A 183 10.09 -13.66 -5.66
N LYS A 184 9.68 -14.89 -5.95
CA LYS A 184 9.63 -15.43 -7.31
C LYS A 184 8.59 -14.68 -8.16
N VAL A 185 7.36 -14.57 -7.67
CA VAL A 185 6.26 -13.87 -8.37
C VAL A 185 6.65 -12.43 -8.70
N ILE A 186 7.34 -11.74 -7.78
CA ILE A 186 7.81 -10.37 -8.02
C ILE A 186 8.91 -10.32 -9.06
N ALA A 187 9.92 -11.18 -8.96
CA ALA A 187 11.05 -11.19 -9.89
C ALA A 187 10.61 -11.55 -11.32
N GLU A 188 9.72 -12.53 -11.46
CA GLU A 188 9.20 -13.01 -12.75
C GLU A 188 7.99 -12.17 -13.24
N ARG A 189 7.53 -11.19 -12.44
CA ARG A 189 6.35 -10.34 -12.74
C ARG A 189 5.09 -11.13 -13.07
N GLU A 190 4.86 -12.24 -12.38
CA GLU A 190 3.72 -13.15 -12.61
C GLU A 190 2.38 -12.59 -12.04
N PHE A 191 2.07 -11.33 -12.27
CA PHE A 191 0.83 -10.67 -11.83
C PHE A 191 0.43 -9.54 -12.76
N ASP A 192 -0.85 -9.21 -12.80
CA ASP A 192 -1.36 -7.95 -13.35
C ASP A 192 -1.58 -6.94 -12.21
N VAL A 193 -2.21 -7.39 -11.13
CA VAL A 193 -2.50 -6.60 -9.93
C VAL A 193 -1.84 -7.24 -8.72
N LEU A 194 -1.25 -6.40 -7.86
CA LEU A 194 -0.64 -6.82 -6.61
C LEU A 194 -0.99 -5.82 -5.52
N THR A 195 -1.32 -6.29 -4.32
CA THR A 195 -1.32 -5.46 -3.11
C THR A 195 -0.09 -5.77 -2.27
N SER A 196 0.60 -4.74 -1.84
CA SER A 196 1.80 -4.90 -1.01
C SER A 196 1.94 -3.74 -0.03
N GLY A 197 2.79 -3.92 0.98
CA GLY A 197 3.25 -2.86 1.86
C GLY A 197 4.67 -2.44 1.50
N PHE A 198 4.96 -1.19 1.73
CA PHE A 198 6.32 -0.65 1.71
C PHE A 198 6.57 0.11 3.01
N MET A 199 7.68 -0.18 3.66
CA MET A 199 8.09 0.47 4.91
C MET A 199 9.38 1.23 4.65
N SER A 200 9.44 2.48 5.11
CA SER A 200 10.65 3.31 5.07
C SER A 200 11.14 3.57 6.48
N TYR A 201 12.45 3.52 6.64
CA TYR A 201 13.15 3.98 7.84
C TYR A 201 13.88 5.30 7.61
N ASP A 202 13.76 5.89 6.41
CA ASP A 202 14.32 7.18 6.09
C ASP A 202 13.39 8.30 6.57
N PRO A 203 13.77 9.07 7.59
CA PRO A 203 12.95 10.18 8.08
C PRO A 203 12.84 11.34 7.08
N TYR A 204 13.64 11.32 6.01
CA TYR A 204 13.72 12.38 5.00
C TYR A 204 13.02 12.03 3.69
N GLY A 205 12.71 10.76 3.45
CA GLY A 205 11.79 10.30 2.42
C GLY A 205 12.33 10.14 1.00
N VAL A 206 13.52 10.65 0.68
CA VAL A 206 14.01 10.65 -0.72
C VAL A 206 14.98 9.51 -1.05
N ALA A 207 15.53 8.81 -0.04
CA ALA A 207 16.50 7.73 -0.26
C ALA A 207 15.95 6.57 -1.09
N TYR A 208 14.64 6.31 -0.99
CA TYR A 208 13.96 5.22 -1.70
C TYR A 208 13.40 5.62 -3.07
N PHE A 209 13.49 6.89 -3.48
CA PHE A 209 12.86 7.38 -4.70
C PHE A 209 13.35 6.62 -5.93
N LYS A 210 14.67 6.41 -6.05
CA LYS A 210 15.26 5.61 -7.12
C LYS A 210 14.74 4.18 -7.12
N GLN A 211 14.66 3.57 -5.94
CA GLN A 211 14.22 2.17 -5.82
C GLN A 211 12.81 1.94 -6.33
N VAL A 212 11.94 2.93 -6.17
CA VAL A 212 10.51 2.81 -6.51
C VAL A 212 10.22 3.18 -7.96
N TYR A 213 10.91 4.20 -8.48
CA TYR A 213 10.54 4.82 -9.75
C TYR A 213 11.55 4.61 -10.88
N ALA A 214 12.79 4.20 -10.61
CA ALA A 214 13.77 3.98 -11.68
C ALA A 214 13.42 2.76 -12.54
N SER A 215 13.76 2.83 -13.82
CA SER A 215 13.44 1.81 -14.80
C SER A 215 14.23 0.51 -14.60
N ASP A 216 15.45 0.63 -14.03
CA ASP A 216 16.37 -0.48 -13.74
C ASP A 216 16.18 -1.10 -12.35
N SER A 217 15.23 -0.59 -11.57
CA SER A 217 15.01 -1.06 -10.20
C SER A 217 14.10 -2.29 -10.14
N GLU A 218 14.59 -3.37 -9.53
CA GLU A 218 13.79 -4.56 -9.22
C GLU A 218 12.65 -4.26 -8.23
N LEU A 219 12.77 -3.20 -7.43
CA LEU A 219 11.72 -2.76 -6.51
C LEU A 219 10.63 -1.91 -7.19
N ASN A 220 10.85 -1.46 -8.43
CA ASN A 220 9.81 -0.88 -9.25
C ASN A 220 8.89 -1.97 -9.80
N LYS A 221 8.00 -2.47 -8.94
CA LYS A 221 7.09 -3.58 -9.28
C LYS A 221 6.10 -3.23 -10.39
N SER A 222 5.77 -1.96 -10.56
CA SER A 222 4.86 -1.51 -11.63
C SER A 222 5.48 -1.56 -13.02
N GLY A 223 6.80 -1.46 -13.12
CA GLY A 223 7.50 -1.41 -14.41
C GLY A 223 7.25 -0.14 -15.22
N THR A 224 6.78 0.95 -14.58
CA THR A 224 6.48 2.23 -15.24
C THR A 224 7.68 3.16 -15.39
N GLY A 225 8.85 2.83 -14.83
CA GLY A 225 10.07 3.63 -14.95
C GLY A 225 10.51 3.80 -16.42
N THR A 226 11.13 4.94 -16.71
CA THR A 226 11.64 5.28 -18.04
C THR A 226 13.08 5.81 -17.94
N PRO A 227 13.90 5.68 -19.02
CA PRO A 227 15.24 6.27 -19.04
C PRO A 227 15.27 7.79 -18.82
N GLU A 228 14.18 8.49 -19.15
CA GLU A 228 14.04 9.92 -18.88
C GLU A 228 13.88 10.17 -17.38
N MET A 229 13.02 9.40 -16.72
CA MET A 229 12.86 9.49 -15.26
C MET A 229 14.16 9.13 -14.54
N ASP A 230 14.93 8.17 -15.03
CA ASP A 230 16.23 7.78 -14.45
C ASP A 230 17.23 8.94 -14.44
N LYS A 231 17.29 9.75 -15.52
CA LYS A 231 18.11 10.96 -15.59
C LYS A 231 17.68 11.98 -14.55
N LYS A 232 16.37 12.24 -14.44
CA LYS A 232 15.81 13.17 -13.46
C LYS A 232 16.07 12.71 -12.02
N ILE A 233 16.02 11.40 -11.78
CA ILE A 233 16.38 10.81 -10.48
C ILE A 233 17.86 11.00 -10.16
N ALA A 234 18.74 10.83 -11.15
CA ALA A 234 20.16 11.07 -10.97
C ALA A 234 20.46 12.54 -10.63
N GLU A 235 19.77 13.49 -11.26
CA GLU A 235 19.86 14.93 -10.95
C GLU A 235 19.34 15.20 -9.52
N LEU A 236 18.21 14.63 -9.12
CA LEU A 236 17.66 14.73 -7.77
C LEU A 236 18.69 14.34 -6.71
N GLN A 237 19.41 13.23 -6.92
CA GLN A 237 20.40 12.72 -5.97
C GLN A 237 21.63 13.60 -5.81
N GLN A 238 21.87 14.52 -6.74
CA GLN A 238 23.00 15.46 -6.72
C GLN A 238 22.66 16.82 -6.10
N LEU A 239 21.40 17.07 -5.77
CA LEU A 239 20.99 18.33 -5.13
C LEU A 239 21.64 18.47 -3.75
N PRO A 240 22.18 19.67 -3.43
CA PRO A 240 23.07 19.85 -2.29
C PRO A 240 22.34 19.84 -0.93
N THR A 241 21.04 20.13 -0.91
CA THR A 241 20.28 20.21 0.34
C THR A 241 19.09 19.27 0.34
N GLN A 242 18.75 18.77 1.52
CA GLN A 242 17.58 17.95 1.73
C GLN A 242 16.28 18.65 1.30
N GLU A 243 16.16 19.95 1.53
CA GLU A 243 14.98 20.72 1.17
C GLU A 243 14.78 20.76 -0.36
N GLU A 244 15.85 20.97 -1.12
CA GLU A 244 15.82 20.90 -2.58
C GLU A 244 15.51 19.50 -3.08
N GLN A 245 16.08 18.47 -2.46
CA GLN A 245 15.78 17.07 -2.80
C GLN A 245 14.30 16.74 -2.55
N ILE A 246 13.74 17.11 -1.40
CA ILE A 246 12.32 16.89 -1.09
C ILE A 246 11.41 17.63 -2.08
N LYS A 247 11.70 18.88 -2.36
CA LYS A 247 10.93 19.67 -3.35
C LYS A 247 10.94 18.98 -4.71
N ARG A 248 12.14 18.61 -5.18
CA ARG A 248 12.30 17.96 -6.49
C ARG A 248 11.67 16.57 -6.52
N ALA A 249 11.76 15.80 -5.44
CA ALA A 249 11.11 14.50 -5.32
C ALA A 249 9.59 14.60 -5.46
N ASN A 250 8.94 15.58 -4.83
CA ASN A 250 7.50 15.81 -5.00
C ASN A 250 7.11 16.13 -6.45
N GLU A 251 7.92 16.93 -7.16
CA GLU A 251 7.68 17.24 -8.57
C GLU A 251 7.77 15.98 -9.43
N LEU A 252 8.84 15.19 -9.24
CA LEU A 252 9.06 13.96 -9.98
C LEU A 252 8.04 12.88 -9.62
N GLU A 253 7.59 12.82 -8.38
CA GLU A 253 6.58 11.86 -7.97
C GLU A 253 5.24 12.13 -8.64
N LYS A 254 4.82 13.39 -8.77
CA LYS A 254 3.61 13.74 -9.53
C LYS A 254 3.69 13.24 -10.97
N GLU A 255 4.86 13.41 -11.61
CA GLU A 255 5.10 12.93 -12.97
C GLU A 255 5.09 11.38 -13.04
N ALA A 256 5.74 10.70 -12.08
CA ALA A 256 5.79 9.25 -12.02
C ALA A 256 4.39 8.64 -11.75
N LEU A 257 3.59 9.25 -10.88
CA LEU A 257 2.24 8.78 -10.55
C LEU A 257 1.27 8.90 -11.73
N GLN A 258 1.50 9.83 -12.68
CA GLN A 258 0.73 9.92 -13.94
C GLN A 258 0.90 8.70 -14.84
N GLN A 259 1.84 7.81 -14.55
CA GLN A 259 1.92 6.51 -15.21
C GLN A 259 0.95 5.48 -14.64
N TYR A 260 0.23 5.80 -13.57
CA TYR A 260 -0.75 4.94 -12.91
C TYR A 260 -0.24 3.52 -12.61
N GLY A 261 1.02 3.44 -12.17
CA GLY A 261 1.63 2.15 -11.82
C GLY A 261 1.39 1.73 -10.38
N ILE A 262 1.29 2.70 -9.47
CA ILE A 262 1.08 2.48 -8.03
C ILE A 262 0.03 3.44 -7.49
N MET A 263 -0.79 2.93 -6.57
CA MET A 263 -1.82 3.70 -5.86
C MET A 263 -1.66 3.48 -4.35
N PRO A 264 -1.14 4.46 -3.60
CA PRO A 264 -1.14 4.37 -2.14
C PRO A 264 -2.57 4.51 -1.62
N TYR A 265 -3.04 3.60 -0.74
CA TYR A 265 -4.42 3.66 -0.26
C TYR A 265 -4.55 3.80 1.25
N VAL A 266 -3.52 3.48 2.03
CA VAL A 266 -3.49 3.70 3.47
C VAL A 266 -2.08 3.57 4.02
N ASN A 267 -1.74 4.34 5.07
CA ASN A 267 -0.52 4.12 5.86
C ASN A 267 -0.81 3.17 7.04
N GLY A 268 -1.80 3.48 7.82
CA GLY A 268 -2.24 2.71 8.96
C GLY A 268 -1.47 3.01 10.26
N PRO A 269 -2.02 2.56 11.38
CA PRO A 269 -1.36 2.69 12.67
C PRO A 269 -0.30 1.61 12.86
N GLN A 270 0.74 1.96 13.56
CA GLN A 270 1.53 1.00 14.31
C GLN A 270 1.07 1.04 15.76
N LEU A 271 0.33 0.04 16.19
CA LEU A 271 -0.33 0.01 17.49
C LEU A 271 0.21 -1.15 18.33
N TYR A 272 0.57 -0.86 19.57
CA TYR A 272 1.00 -1.84 20.55
C TYR A 272 0.12 -1.81 21.79
N ALA A 273 -0.16 -2.99 22.34
CA ALA A 273 -0.62 -3.15 23.71
C ALA A 273 0.58 -3.53 24.58
N THR A 274 0.75 -2.80 25.69
CA THR A 274 1.85 -3.04 26.64
C THR A 274 1.30 -3.11 28.06
N LYS A 275 1.92 -3.90 28.93
CA LYS A 275 1.64 -3.86 30.37
C LYS A 275 1.96 -2.47 30.92
N ASN A 276 1.13 -2.00 31.86
CA ASN A 276 1.37 -0.73 32.55
C ASN A 276 2.74 -0.72 33.23
N GLY A 277 3.46 0.38 33.08
CA GLY A 277 4.82 0.51 33.63
C GLY A 277 5.93 0.01 32.70
N LEU A 278 5.63 -0.70 31.60
CA LEU A 278 6.65 -1.00 30.60
C LEU A 278 7.03 0.29 29.89
N ALA A 279 8.27 0.74 30.06
CA ALA A 279 8.80 1.97 29.49
C ALA A 279 9.62 1.69 28.23
N ASN A 280 9.64 2.68 27.33
CA ASN A 280 10.44 2.67 26.10
C ASN A 280 10.13 1.51 25.16
N TYR A 281 8.90 0.97 25.20
CA TYR A 281 8.42 -0.02 24.24
C TYR A 281 7.13 0.52 23.58
N GLY A 282 7.02 0.34 22.25
CA GLY A 282 5.85 0.79 21.51
C GLY A 282 6.20 1.24 20.09
N SER A 283 5.40 2.15 19.53
CA SER A 283 5.54 2.69 18.20
C SER A 283 6.24 4.05 18.23
N TYR A 284 7.28 4.21 17.41
CA TYR A 284 8.15 5.39 17.41
C TYR A 284 8.37 5.97 15.99
N ALA A 285 7.51 5.62 15.04
CA ALA A 285 7.63 6.04 13.65
C ALA A 285 9.03 5.69 13.07
N PHE A 286 9.87 6.69 12.81
CA PHE A 286 11.21 6.51 12.24
C PHE A 286 12.31 6.26 13.29
N ALA A 287 12.00 6.40 14.57
CA ALA A 287 13.00 6.23 15.61
C ALA A 287 13.23 4.75 15.94
N LEU A 288 14.49 4.39 16.13
CA LEU A 288 14.89 3.12 16.71
C LEU A 288 15.17 3.36 18.19
N VAL A 289 14.39 2.74 19.06
CA VAL A 289 14.64 2.80 20.50
C VAL A 289 15.72 1.78 20.85
N PRO A 290 16.79 2.21 21.55
CA PRO A 290 17.79 1.29 22.05
C PRO A 290 17.14 0.26 22.99
N LYS A 291 17.33 -1.02 22.69
CA LYS A 291 16.66 -2.12 23.42
C LYS A 291 17.07 -2.16 24.89
N GLU A 292 18.28 -1.72 25.22
CA GLU A 292 18.81 -1.59 26.59
C GLU A 292 18.05 -0.58 27.43
N ASN A 293 17.30 0.32 26.82
CA ASN A 293 16.46 1.31 27.52
C ASN A 293 15.03 0.81 27.77
N ILE A 294 14.67 -0.39 27.27
CA ILE A 294 13.37 -0.98 27.54
C ILE A 294 13.40 -1.59 28.94
N GLY A 295 12.42 -1.23 29.76
CA GLY A 295 12.35 -1.73 31.11
C GLY A 295 11.11 -1.26 31.85
N TRP A 296 11.04 -1.60 33.13
CA TRP A 296 9.93 -1.21 33.99
C TRP A 296 10.19 0.14 34.64
N ALA A 297 9.22 1.06 34.50
CA ALA A 297 9.25 2.32 35.24
C ALA A 297 9.14 2.06 36.75
N LYS A 298 9.95 2.79 37.53
CA LYS A 298 9.92 2.74 39.00
C LYS A 298 8.78 3.58 39.56
#